data_7567ec1e89eb886f59b267eb06d79f2b
#
_entry.id   7567ec1e89eb886f59b267eb06d79f2b
#
_cell.length_a   1.000
_cell.length_b   1.000
_cell.length_c   1.000
_cell.angle_alpha   90.00
_cell.angle_beta   90.00
_cell.angle_gamma   90.00
#
_symmetry.space_group_name_H-M   'P 1'
#
loop_
_entity.id
_entity.type
_entity.pdbx_description
1 polymer ?
#
loop_
_entity_poly.entity_id
_entity_poly.type
_entity_poly.pdbx_seq_one_letter_code
_entity_poly.pdbx_strand_id
1 'polypeptide(L)'
;AAVPTPAAARPSGTVAQGGVLSSTELWELVPGAVNPLLMVTDGGFGARFAGLIMSFGAGFYEEVAFRVIAFGLGLKLVLLLFPQPIPLQRALTAAGWAVLVAVVFSGWHYVGPYGDPFDARSFVFRAVCGVIFTIIYHFRGFAPAVWTHALYDAWVLVL
;
A
#
# COMPACT_ATOMS: atom_id res chain seq x y z
N ALA A 1 22.90 -44.42 42.67
CA ALA A 1 21.97 -44.43 41.51
C ALA A 1 22.05 -43.07 40.82
N ALA A 2 22.67 -43.03 39.63
CA ALA A 2 22.82 -41.84 38.83
C ALA A 2 21.55 -41.66 37.97
N VAL A 3 20.94 -40.47 38.02
CA VAL A 3 19.81 -40.07 37.20
C VAL A 3 20.31 -39.77 35.78
N PRO A 4 19.76 -40.38 34.72
CA PRO A 4 20.20 -40.07 33.39
C PRO A 4 19.65 -38.70 32.92
N THR A 5 20.55 -37.87 32.42
CA THR A 5 20.26 -36.58 31.76
C THR A 5 19.48 -36.83 30.47
N PRO A 6 18.35 -36.16 30.21
CA PRO A 6 17.67 -36.32 28.95
C PRO A 6 18.50 -35.70 27.81
N ALA A 7 18.75 -36.51 26.76
CA ALA A 7 19.42 -36.08 25.57
C ALA A 7 18.57 -35.00 24.85
N ALA A 8 19.22 -33.87 24.59
CA ALA A 8 18.62 -32.83 23.77
C ALA A 8 18.30 -33.38 22.38
N ALA A 9 17.04 -33.42 22.05
CA ALA A 9 16.57 -33.76 20.71
C ALA A 9 17.11 -32.73 19.72
N ARG A 10 17.97 -33.17 18.79
CA ARG A 10 18.36 -32.38 17.63
C ARG A 10 17.13 -32.21 16.74
N PRO A 11 16.78 -30.98 16.29
CA PRO A 11 15.77 -30.82 15.26
C PRO A 11 16.29 -31.48 13.98
N SER A 12 15.55 -32.46 13.49
CA SER A 12 15.81 -33.11 12.19
C SER A 12 15.44 -32.07 11.09
N GLY A 13 16.46 -31.32 10.68
CA GLY A 13 16.34 -30.44 9.53
C GLY A 13 16.27 -31.28 8.28
N THR A 14 15.09 -31.63 7.83
CA THR A 14 14.86 -31.99 6.42
C THR A 14 15.01 -30.73 5.61
N VAL A 15 16.16 -30.60 4.92
CA VAL A 15 16.35 -29.63 3.86
C VAL A 15 15.34 -29.98 2.77
N ALA A 16 14.23 -29.24 2.72
CA ALA A 16 13.26 -29.34 1.66
C ALA A 16 13.88 -28.81 0.37
N GLN A 17 13.77 -29.62 -0.66
CA GLN A 17 14.23 -29.35 -2.02
C GLN A 17 13.64 -28.03 -2.54
N GLY A 18 14.49 -27.07 -2.89
CA GLY A 18 14.28 -26.06 -3.93
C GLY A 18 13.06 -25.12 -3.81
N GLY A 19 12.40 -25.04 -2.68
CA GLY A 19 11.29 -24.12 -2.46
C GLY A 19 11.81 -22.73 -2.10
N VAL A 20 11.26 -21.70 -2.71
CA VAL A 20 11.46 -20.31 -2.28
C VAL A 20 10.90 -20.19 -0.86
N LEU A 21 11.77 -19.80 0.09
CA LEU A 21 11.35 -19.58 1.48
C LEU A 21 10.23 -18.53 1.54
N SER A 22 9.21 -18.82 2.32
CA SER A 22 8.17 -17.84 2.61
C SER A 22 8.76 -16.64 3.35
N SER A 23 8.12 -15.49 3.27
CA SER A 23 8.55 -14.30 4.00
C SER A 23 8.70 -14.55 5.51
N THR A 24 7.85 -15.41 6.08
CA THR A 24 7.90 -15.79 7.50
C THR A 24 9.16 -16.62 7.82
N GLU A 25 9.54 -17.55 6.96
CA GLU A 25 10.75 -18.37 7.15
C GLU A 25 12.05 -17.58 7.00
N LEU A 26 12.06 -16.56 6.13
CA LEU A 26 13.20 -15.64 5.95
C LEU A 26 13.50 -14.84 7.22
N TRP A 27 12.49 -14.41 7.97
CA TRP A 27 12.69 -13.65 9.20
C TRP A 27 13.23 -14.50 10.36
N GLU A 28 12.93 -15.81 10.38
CA GLU A 28 13.48 -16.75 11.37
C GLU A 28 14.99 -17.01 11.18
N LEU A 29 15.53 -16.76 9.98
CA LEU A 29 16.96 -16.97 9.67
C LEU A 29 17.86 -15.82 10.12
N VAL A 30 17.30 -14.67 10.51
CA VAL A 30 18.08 -13.49 10.94
C VAL A 30 17.98 -13.33 12.46
N PRO A 31 19.01 -13.72 13.24
CA PRO A 31 19.00 -13.56 14.69
C PRO A 31 18.78 -12.10 15.10
N GLY A 32 17.74 -11.84 15.88
CA GLY A 32 17.40 -10.50 16.35
C GLY A 32 16.58 -9.66 15.39
N ALA A 33 16.24 -10.16 14.20
CA ALA A 33 15.29 -9.47 13.32
C ALA A 33 13.87 -9.59 13.91
N VAL A 34 13.24 -8.46 14.10
CA VAL A 34 11.84 -8.39 14.50
C VAL A 34 10.98 -8.42 13.23
N ASN A 35 10.17 -9.48 13.07
CA ASN A 35 9.23 -9.54 11.95
C ASN A 35 8.19 -8.40 12.09
N PRO A 36 8.16 -7.41 11.18
CA PRO A 36 7.22 -6.30 11.29
C PRO A 36 5.76 -6.75 11.26
N LEU A 37 5.46 -7.88 10.58
CA LEU A 37 4.11 -8.48 10.55
C LEU A 37 3.70 -9.02 11.93
N LEU A 38 4.62 -9.64 12.71
CA LEU A 38 4.32 -10.10 14.06
C LEU A 38 4.08 -8.93 15.02
N MET A 39 4.76 -7.78 14.81
CA MET A 39 4.48 -6.57 15.60
C MET A 39 3.06 -6.02 15.37
N VAL A 40 2.49 -6.23 14.18
CA VAL A 40 1.13 -5.80 13.85
C VAL A 40 0.07 -6.76 14.40
N THR A 41 0.38 -8.06 14.52
CA THR A 41 -0.60 -9.08 14.99
C THR A 41 -0.81 -9.11 16.50
N ASP A 42 0.15 -8.65 17.28
CA ASP A 42 0.08 -8.74 18.77
C ASP A 42 -0.80 -7.64 19.41
N GLY A 43 -1.39 -6.73 18.63
CA GLY A 43 -2.33 -5.71 19.12
C GLY A 43 -1.76 -4.74 20.16
N GLY A 44 -0.46 -4.83 20.47
CA GLY A 44 0.22 -3.99 21.45
C GLY A 44 0.41 -2.54 20.98
N PHE A 45 0.76 -1.63 21.91
CA PHE A 45 1.00 -0.20 21.60
C PHE A 45 2.03 -0.02 20.46
N GLY A 46 3.08 -0.84 20.42
CA GLY A 46 4.10 -0.79 19.36
C GLY A 46 3.53 -1.08 17.96
N ALA A 47 2.63 -2.06 17.84
CA ALA A 47 1.99 -2.41 16.59
C ALA A 47 1.08 -1.30 16.08
N ARG A 48 0.28 -0.73 16.96
CA ARG A 48 -0.61 0.42 16.62
C ARG A 48 0.19 1.64 16.20
N PHE A 49 1.29 1.93 16.91
CA PHE A 49 2.18 3.04 16.57
C PHE A 49 2.88 2.82 15.21
N ALA A 50 3.35 1.61 14.93
CA ALA A 50 3.90 1.25 13.63
C ALA A 50 2.84 1.38 12.51
N GLY A 51 1.62 0.90 12.76
CA GLY A 51 0.48 1.07 11.85
C GLY A 51 0.19 2.53 11.52
N LEU A 52 0.21 3.42 12.52
CA LEU A 52 0.06 4.86 12.30
C LEU A 52 1.17 5.44 11.41
N ILE A 53 2.43 5.12 11.70
CA ILE A 53 3.56 5.60 10.89
C ILE A 53 3.42 5.10 9.45
N MET A 54 3.07 3.84 9.26
CA MET A 54 2.85 3.26 7.93
C MET A 54 1.70 3.95 7.20
N SER A 55 0.56 4.21 7.86
CA SER A 55 -0.59 4.91 7.28
C SER A 55 -0.23 6.32 6.81
N PHE A 56 0.49 7.09 7.62
CA PHE A 56 0.94 8.43 7.24
C PHE A 56 1.98 8.39 6.13
N GLY A 57 2.92 7.43 6.19
CA GLY A 57 3.95 7.25 5.17
C GLY A 57 3.35 6.85 3.82
N ALA A 58 2.49 5.84 3.80
CA ALA A 58 1.78 5.38 2.60
C ALA A 58 0.88 6.48 2.03
N GLY A 59 0.02 7.08 2.86
CA GLY A 59 -0.87 8.17 2.44
C GLY A 59 -0.10 9.34 1.81
N PHE A 60 1.03 9.75 2.39
CA PHE A 60 1.85 10.82 1.81
C PHE A 60 2.49 10.40 0.48
N TYR A 61 3.17 9.26 0.47
CA TYR A 61 3.91 8.78 -0.71
C TYR A 61 2.97 8.52 -1.90
N GLU A 62 1.84 7.87 -1.65
CA GLU A 62 0.88 7.54 -2.70
C GLU A 62 0.19 8.79 -3.24
N GLU A 63 -0.12 9.77 -2.40
CA GLU A 63 -0.70 11.02 -2.86
C GLU A 63 0.31 11.84 -3.69
N VAL A 64 1.59 11.84 -3.36
CA VAL A 64 2.64 12.44 -4.23
C VAL A 64 2.68 11.71 -5.58
N ALA A 65 2.76 10.39 -5.57
CA ALA A 65 2.90 9.61 -6.80
C ALA A 65 1.66 9.73 -7.72
N PHE A 66 0.48 9.54 -7.17
CA PHE A 66 -0.75 9.45 -7.97
C PHE A 66 -1.43 10.80 -8.17
N ARG A 67 -1.40 11.74 -7.22
CA ARG A 67 -2.11 13.03 -7.36
C ARG A 67 -1.21 14.12 -7.90
N VAL A 68 0.01 14.24 -7.41
CA VAL A 68 0.90 15.29 -7.90
C VAL A 68 1.53 14.88 -9.23
N ILE A 69 2.14 13.69 -9.30
CA ILE A 69 2.89 13.28 -10.50
C ILE A 69 1.94 12.71 -11.57
N ALA A 70 1.23 11.60 -11.27
CA ALA A 70 0.44 10.94 -12.29
C ALA A 70 -0.75 11.79 -12.74
N PHE A 71 -1.54 12.35 -11.81
CA PHE A 71 -2.70 13.16 -12.18
C PHE A 71 -2.28 14.60 -12.55
N GLY A 72 -1.65 15.34 -11.65
CA GLY A 72 -1.42 16.77 -11.84
C GLY A 72 -0.44 17.07 -12.98
N LEU A 73 0.75 16.48 -12.93
CA LEU A 73 1.77 16.66 -13.97
C LEU A 73 1.37 15.91 -15.25
N GLY A 74 0.84 14.69 -15.14
CA GLY A 74 0.38 13.90 -16.27
C GLY A 74 -0.74 14.60 -17.06
N LEU A 75 -1.77 15.14 -16.38
CA LEU A 75 -2.84 15.91 -17.03
C LEU A 75 -2.29 17.15 -17.73
N LYS A 76 -1.37 17.89 -17.11
CA LYS A 76 -0.72 19.03 -17.77
C LYS A 76 -0.02 18.61 -19.06
N LEU A 77 0.69 17.49 -19.04
CA LEU A 77 1.36 16.96 -20.22
C LEU A 77 0.37 16.53 -21.30
N VAL A 78 -0.72 15.84 -20.93
CA VAL A 78 -1.79 15.46 -21.87
C VAL A 78 -2.40 16.68 -22.54
N LEU A 79 -2.73 17.72 -21.78
CA LEU A 79 -3.33 18.95 -22.33
C LEU A 79 -2.35 19.78 -23.17
N LEU A 80 -1.04 19.65 -22.90
CA LEU A 80 0.00 20.27 -23.72
C LEU A 80 0.17 19.56 -25.07
N LEU A 81 0.16 18.23 -25.06
CA LEU A 81 0.34 17.43 -26.28
C LEU A 81 -0.95 17.39 -27.15
N PHE A 82 -2.11 17.46 -26.51
CA PHE A 82 -3.43 17.40 -27.13
C PHE A 82 -4.28 18.61 -26.68
N PRO A 83 -4.04 19.80 -27.27
CA PRO A 83 -4.74 21.01 -26.87
C PRO A 83 -6.25 20.88 -27.03
N GLN A 84 -7.00 21.22 -25.99
CA GLN A 84 -8.47 21.17 -25.94
C GLN A 84 -9.03 22.61 -25.95
N PRO A 85 -9.50 23.10 -27.07
CA PRO A 85 -9.98 24.51 -27.19
C PRO A 85 -11.30 24.75 -26.42
N ILE A 86 -12.12 23.71 -26.27
CA ILE A 86 -13.45 23.81 -25.65
C ILE A 86 -13.34 23.43 -24.15
N PRO A 87 -13.90 24.25 -23.23
CA PRO A 87 -13.85 23.96 -21.79
C PRO A 87 -14.43 22.58 -21.41
N LEU A 88 -15.51 22.18 -22.07
CA LEU A 88 -16.10 20.86 -21.86
C LEU A 88 -15.14 19.72 -22.24
N GLN A 89 -14.41 19.84 -23.33
CA GLN A 89 -13.41 18.84 -23.73
C GLN A 89 -12.30 18.72 -22.68
N ARG A 90 -11.82 19.86 -22.14
CA ARG A 90 -10.84 19.88 -21.05
C ARG A 90 -11.35 19.17 -19.80
N ALA A 91 -12.61 19.43 -19.43
CA ALA A 91 -13.23 18.80 -18.27
C ALA A 91 -13.38 17.28 -18.46
N LEU A 92 -13.82 16.84 -19.64
CA LEU A 92 -13.95 15.42 -19.96
C LEU A 92 -12.59 14.71 -20.01
N THR A 93 -11.57 15.36 -20.59
CA THR A 93 -10.19 14.85 -20.59
C THR A 93 -9.65 14.70 -19.16
N ALA A 94 -9.86 15.72 -18.31
CA ALA A 94 -9.45 15.67 -16.92
C ALA A 94 -10.17 14.57 -16.13
N ALA A 95 -11.49 14.41 -16.35
CA ALA A 95 -12.28 13.36 -15.72
C ALA A 95 -11.82 11.96 -16.18
N GLY A 96 -11.63 11.74 -17.47
CA GLY A 96 -11.13 10.48 -18.02
C GLY A 96 -9.72 10.15 -17.50
N TRP A 97 -8.84 11.16 -17.43
CA TRP A 97 -7.49 11.00 -16.88
C TRP A 97 -7.53 10.67 -15.38
N ALA A 98 -8.41 11.30 -14.60
CA ALA A 98 -8.62 11.00 -13.20
C ALA A 98 -9.04 9.54 -12.98
N VAL A 99 -9.99 9.05 -13.77
CA VAL A 99 -10.43 7.65 -13.73
C VAL A 99 -9.29 6.69 -14.08
N LEU A 100 -8.52 6.99 -15.14
CA LEU A 100 -7.37 6.19 -15.52
C LEU A 100 -6.34 6.10 -14.38
N VAL A 101 -5.96 7.23 -13.80
CA VAL A 101 -5.01 7.27 -12.67
C VAL A 101 -5.57 6.52 -11.46
N ALA A 102 -6.87 6.60 -11.18
CA ALA A 102 -7.50 5.87 -10.08
C ALA A 102 -7.50 4.34 -10.31
N VAL A 103 -7.69 3.89 -11.53
CA VAL A 103 -7.57 2.47 -11.92
C VAL A 103 -6.13 1.99 -11.75
N VAL A 104 -5.14 2.77 -12.18
CA VAL A 104 -3.71 2.47 -12.00
C VAL A 104 -3.34 2.45 -10.52
N PHE A 105 -3.84 3.41 -9.73
CA PHE A 105 -3.68 3.44 -8.28
C PHE A 105 -4.20 2.15 -7.63
N SER A 106 -5.41 1.74 -7.96
CA SER A 106 -5.97 0.49 -7.44
C SER A 106 -5.15 -0.73 -7.88
N GLY A 107 -4.76 -0.79 -9.16
CA GLY A 107 -3.96 -1.89 -9.70
C GLY A 107 -2.58 -2.02 -9.05
N TRP A 108 -1.99 -0.90 -8.62
CA TRP A 108 -0.69 -0.88 -7.96
C TRP A 108 -0.62 -1.77 -6.72
N HIS A 109 -1.72 -1.88 -5.97
CA HIS A 109 -1.81 -2.70 -4.76
C HIS A 109 -1.72 -4.22 -5.01
N TYR A 110 -1.85 -4.65 -6.26
CA TYR A 110 -1.79 -6.08 -6.65
C TYR A 110 -0.46 -6.44 -7.34
N VAL A 111 0.49 -5.50 -7.42
CA VAL A 111 1.75 -5.69 -8.15
C VAL A 111 2.92 -5.80 -7.19
N GLY A 112 3.84 -6.72 -7.51
CA GLY A 112 5.08 -6.90 -6.78
C GLY A 112 5.02 -7.97 -5.67
N PRO A 113 6.14 -8.19 -4.97
CA PRO A 113 6.27 -9.26 -3.97
C PRO A 113 5.40 -9.06 -2.73
N TYR A 114 4.90 -7.84 -2.51
CA TYR A 114 4.02 -7.46 -1.39
C TYR A 114 2.60 -7.14 -1.86
N GLY A 115 2.28 -7.44 -3.14
CA GLY A 115 0.94 -7.19 -3.68
C GLY A 115 -0.10 -8.12 -3.06
N ASP A 116 -1.30 -7.57 -2.83
CA ASP A 116 -2.44 -8.35 -2.37
C ASP A 116 -2.88 -9.38 -3.43
N PRO A 117 -3.48 -10.50 -3.04
CA PRO A 117 -4.23 -11.34 -3.97
C PRO A 117 -5.36 -10.52 -4.62
N PHE A 118 -5.56 -10.70 -5.94
CA PHE A 118 -6.57 -9.91 -6.64
C PHE A 118 -7.99 -10.22 -6.13
N ASP A 119 -8.68 -9.20 -5.70
CA ASP A 119 -10.10 -9.21 -5.37
C ASP A 119 -10.83 -8.04 -6.06
N ALA A 120 -11.86 -8.38 -6.83
CA ALA A 120 -12.58 -7.39 -7.63
C ALA A 120 -13.30 -6.33 -6.79
N ARG A 121 -13.81 -6.68 -5.60
CA ARG A 121 -14.49 -5.71 -4.71
C ARG A 121 -13.49 -4.72 -4.15
N SER A 122 -12.36 -5.22 -3.66
CA SER A 122 -11.24 -4.40 -3.17
C SER A 122 -10.70 -3.49 -4.28
N PHE A 123 -10.54 -4.04 -5.50
CA PHE A 123 -10.10 -3.26 -6.66
C PHE A 123 -11.04 -2.09 -6.95
N VAL A 124 -12.33 -2.36 -7.09
CA VAL A 124 -13.33 -1.31 -7.37
C VAL A 124 -13.39 -0.29 -6.24
N PHE A 125 -13.37 -0.75 -4.99
CA PHE A 125 -13.37 0.13 -3.82
C PHE A 125 -12.15 1.08 -3.82
N ARG A 126 -10.94 0.57 -4.00
CA ARG A 126 -9.71 1.38 -4.08
C ARG A 126 -9.74 2.34 -5.28
N ALA A 127 -10.26 1.91 -6.43
CA ALA A 127 -10.42 2.80 -7.59
C ALA A 127 -11.38 3.96 -7.29
N VAL A 128 -12.50 3.71 -6.60
CA VAL A 128 -13.43 4.75 -6.16
C VAL A 128 -12.75 5.70 -5.16
N CYS A 129 -12.03 5.18 -4.17
CA CYS A 129 -11.21 5.99 -3.27
C CYS A 129 -10.21 6.86 -4.05
N GLY A 130 -9.56 6.28 -5.07
CA GLY A 130 -8.64 6.99 -5.94
C GLY A 130 -9.28 8.17 -6.66
N VAL A 131 -10.52 8.03 -7.15
CA VAL A 131 -11.28 9.14 -7.74
C VAL A 131 -11.61 10.20 -6.69
N ILE A 132 -12.07 9.80 -5.51
CA ILE A 132 -12.41 10.72 -4.40
C ILE A 132 -11.19 11.54 -3.99
N PHE A 133 -10.03 10.91 -3.77
CA PHE A 133 -8.80 11.61 -3.42
C PHE A 133 -8.35 12.55 -4.54
N THR A 134 -8.52 12.17 -5.81
CA THR A 134 -8.24 13.06 -6.95
C THR A 134 -9.16 14.28 -6.96
N ILE A 135 -10.44 14.12 -6.64
CA ILE A 135 -11.40 15.23 -6.50
C ILE A 135 -10.97 16.14 -5.35
N ILE A 136 -10.65 15.59 -4.17
CA ILE A 136 -10.16 16.37 -3.03
C ILE A 136 -8.89 17.14 -3.42
N TYR A 137 -7.93 16.47 -4.05
CA TYR A 137 -6.70 17.11 -4.53
C TYR A 137 -6.98 18.26 -5.50
N HIS A 138 -7.89 18.06 -6.45
CA HIS A 138 -8.20 19.06 -7.47
C HIS A 138 -8.84 20.32 -6.88
N PHE A 139 -9.77 20.17 -5.92
CA PHE A 139 -10.55 21.29 -5.37
C PHE A 139 -9.97 21.86 -4.07
N ARG A 140 -9.24 21.07 -3.29
CA ARG A 140 -8.76 21.44 -1.94
C ARG A 140 -7.25 21.41 -1.83
N GLY A 141 -6.55 20.83 -2.80
CA GLY A 141 -5.10 20.73 -2.81
C GLY A 141 -4.54 19.48 -2.14
N PHE A 142 -3.22 19.42 -2.04
CA PHE A 142 -2.47 18.24 -1.64
C PHE A 142 -2.71 17.82 -0.19
N ALA A 143 -2.61 18.76 0.76
CA ALA A 143 -2.67 18.44 2.18
C ALA A 143 -4.00 17.78 2.60
N PRO A 144 -5.20 18.28 2.20
CA PRO A 144 -6.45 17.58 2.49
C PRO A 144 -6.54 16.18 1.90
N ALA A 145 -5.98 15.93 0.70
CA ALA A 145 -5.96 14.60 0.10
C ALA A 145 -5.10 13.64 0.95
N VAL A 146 -3.88 14.04 1.32
CA VAL A 146 -2.98 13.26 2.19
C VAL A 146 -3.64 12.95 3.53
N TRP A 147 -4.23 13.95 4.20
CA TRP A 147 -4.87 13.72 5.49
C TRP A 147 -6.06 12.76 5.39
N THR A 148 -6.90 12.92 4.37
CA THR A 148 -8.05 12.02 4.17
C THR A 148 -7.59 10.59 3.95
N HIS A 149 -6.57 10.38 3.12
CA HIS A 149 -6.00 9.06 2.86
C HIS A 149 -5.37 8.46 4.12
N ALA A 150 -4.43 9.17 4.73
CA ALA A 150 -3.72 8.69 5.91
C ALA A 150 -4.64 8.38 7.10
N LEU A 151 -5.69 9.19 7.31
CA LEU A 151 -6.67 8.93 8.36
C LEU A 151 -7.55 7.73 8.05
N TYR A 152 -7.90 7.52 6.77
CA TYR A 152 -8.61 6.32 6.35
C TYR A 152 -7.78 5.06 6.61
N ASP A 153 -6.50 5.07 6.21
CA ASP A 153 -5.60 3.94 6.45
C ASP A 153 -5.36 3.70 7.94
N ALA A 154 -5.19 4.77 8.72
CA ALA A 154 -5.08 4.66 10.18
C ALA A 154 -6.34 4.03 10.80
N TRP A 155 -7.53 4.39 10.31
CA TRP A 155 -8.78 3.77 10.74
C TRP A 155 -8.80 2.26 10.44
N VAL A 156 -8.39 1.86 9.25
CA VAL A 156 -8.45 0.45 8.80
C VAL A 156 -7.35 -0.40 9.43
N LEU A 157 -6.14 0.17 9.64
CA LEU A 157 -4.96 -0.60 10.09
C LEU A 157 -4.73 -0.56 11.61
N VAL A 158 -5.32 0.41 12.32
CA VAL A 158 -5.00 0.66 13.75
C VAL A 158 -6.21 0.47 14.65
N LEU A 159 -7.43 0.76 14.17
CA LEU A 159 -8.68 0.69 14.94
C LEU A 159 -9.49 -0.54 14.60
#